data_098718cacea73a48245ea2a4a0926ce0
#
_entry.id   098718cacea73a48245ea2a4a0926ce0
#
_cell.length_a   1.000
_cell.length_b   1.000
_cell.length_c   1.000
_cell.angle_alpha   90.00
_cell.angle_beta   90.00
_cell.angle_gamma   90.00
#
_symmetry.space_group_name_H-M   'P 1'
#
loop_
_entity.id
_entity.type
_entity.pdbx_description
1 polymer ?
#
loop_
_entity_poly.entity_id
_entity_poly.type
_entity_poly.pdbx_seq_one_letter_code
_entity_poly.pdbx_strand_id
1 'polypeptide(L)'
;MLVFSEYQTDTIDLALDFYGYEDCPKNYEFGPSVRDNFVLHFITKGKGVFHINKKEIHLEAGDLFLLPKNKVTYYQADAEDPWSYYWIGISGTKVSDFMRFSTLHEKGFLKKTEVDTDRIGQFMEQLVHKSEASKMTSHYQLHLLSQI
;
A
#
# COMPACT_ATOMS: atom_id res chain seq x y z
N MET A 1 9.48 -2.21 13.97
CA MET A 1 10.27 -1.15 13.32
C MET A 1 9.33 -0.30 12.47
N LEU A 2 9.46 0.99 12.52
CA LEU A 2 8.71 1.91 11.67
C LEU A 2 9.68 2.66 10.76
N VAL A 3 9.43 2.62 9.46
CA VAL A 3 10.11 3.46 8.49
C VAL A 3 9.05 4.26 7.75
N PHE A 4 9.21 5.57 7.70
CA PHE A 4 8.26 6.46 7.03
C PHE A 4 9.01 7.64 6.42
N SER A 5 8.61 8.03 5.22
CA SER A 5 9.12 9.22 4.57
C SER A 5 8.06 9.81 3.63
N GLU A 6 7.98 11.12 3.62
CA GLU A 6 7.20 11.86 2.62
C GLU A 6 8.14 12.27 1.49
N TYR A 7 7.67 12.12 0.28
CA TYR A 7 8.48 12.39 -0.89
C TYR A 7 7.60 12.93 -2.02
N GLN A 8 8.08 13.94 -2.69
CA GLN A 8 7.41 14.49 -3.86
C GLN A 8 8.32 14.37 -5.08
N THR A 9 7.76 13.83 -6.15
CA THR A 9 8.41 13.82 -7.46
C THR A 9 7.91 15.00 -8.27
N ASP A 10 8.69 15.43 -9.26
CA ASP A 10 8.30 16.53 -10.13
C ASP A 10 7.30 16.12 -11.20
N THR A 11 6.89 14.83 -11.21
CA THR A 11 6.00 14.28 -12.21
C THR A 11 4.56 14.35 -11.77
N ILE A 12 3.69 14.96 -12.60
CA ILE A 12 2.26 15.05 -12.34
C ILE A 12 1.48 13.80 -12.76
N ASP A 13 2.09 12.94 -13.61
CA ASP A 13 1.45 11.73 -14.13
C ASP A 13 1.55 10.55 -13.18
N LEU A 14 2.67 10.43 -12.50
CA LEU A 14 2.97 9.33 -11.58
C LEU A 14 3.89 9.86 -10.49
N ALA A 15 3.40 9.91 -9.28
CA ALA A 15 4.14 10.41 -8.14
C ALA A 15 4.15 9.42 -6.99
N LEU A 16 5.30 9.25 -6.37
CA LEU A 16 5.43 8.58 -5.08
C LEU A 16 5.36 9.66 -4.00
N ASP A 17 4.25 9.69 -3.27
CA ASP A 17 4.00 10.74 -2.28
C ASP A 17 4.64 10.43 -0.93
N PHE A 18 4.59 9.17 -0.51
CA PHE A 18 5.19 8.69 0.73
C PHE A 18 5.35 7.18 0.69
N TYR A 19 6.11 6.66 1.64
CA TYR A 19 6.31 5.22 1.78
C TYR A 19 6.66 4.90 3.24
N GLY A 20 6.54 3.62 3.60
CA GLY A 20 6.93 3.20 4.93
C GLY A 20 6.84 1.69 5.15
N TYR A 21 7.25 1.28 6.33
CA TYR A 21 7.11 -0.06 6.87
C TYR A 21 6.77 0.02 8.35
N GLU A 22 5.88 -0.84 8.81
CA GLU A 22 5.52 -0.89 10.23
C GLU A 22 5.24 -2.32 10.69
N ASP A 23 5.79 -2.67 11.85
CA ASP A 23 5.35 -3.82 12.65
C ASP A 23 4.26 -3.29 13.59
N CYS A 24 3.00 -3.61 13.30
CA CYS A 24 1.89 -3.06 14.06
C CYS A 24 1.75 -3.75 15.43
N PRO A 25 1.44 -3.00 16.49
CA PRO A 25 1.05 -3.61 17.76
C PRO A 25 -0.32 -4.26 17.66
N LYS A 26 -0.62 -5.14 18.60
CA LYS A 26 -1.92 -5.81 18.70
C LYS A 26 -3.06 -4.79 18.69
N ASN A 27 -4.09 -5.07 17.90
CA ASN A 27 -5.28 -4.23 17.77
C ASN A 27 -5.02 -2.82 17.21
N TYR A 28 -3.84 -2.57 16.67
CA TYR A 28 -3.55 -1.26 16.06
C TYR A 28 -4.56 -0.99 14.96
N GLU A 29 -5.21 0.17 15.05
CA GLU A 29 -6.25 0.55 14.10
C GLU A 29 -5.96 1.89 13.45
N PHE A 30 -6.44 2.06 12.23
CA PHE A 30 -6.34 3.30 11.50
C PHE A 30 -7.66 3.60 10.79
N GLY A 31 -8.15 4.80 10.99
CA GLY A 31 -9.40 5.25 10.41
C GLY A 31 -10.55 5.22 11.41
N PRO A 32 -11.79 5.46 10.96
CA PRO A 32 -12.14 5.73 9.55
C PRO A 32 -11.45 6.97 8.99
N SER A 33 -10.98 6.89 7.76
CA SER A 33 -10.31 8.02 7.13
C SER A 33 -10.56 8.05 5.62
N VAL A 34 -10.39 9.23 5.04
CA VAL A 34 -10.47 9.47 3.60
C VAL A 34 -9.13 10.04 3.16
N ARG A 35 -8.61 9.54 2.05
CA ARG A 35 -7.33 10.00 1.50
C ARG A 35 -7.54 10.63 0.13
N ASP A 36 -6.64 11.54 -0.26
CA ASP A 36 -6.63 12.15 -1.59
C ASP A 36 -5.60 11.52 -2.53
N ASN A 37 -4.99 10.43 -2.11
CA ASN A 37 -4.11 9.60 -2.93
C ASN A 37 -4.45 8.12 -2.76
N PHE A 38 -3.82 7.26 -3.56
CA PHE A 38 -3.97 5.82 -3.43
C PHE A 38 -2.87 5.31 -2.51
N VAL A 39 -3.22 4.52 -1.49
CA VAL A 39 -2.24 3.93 -0.57
C VAL A 39 -2.31 2.43 -0.65
N LEU A 40 -1.24 1.82 -1.16
CA LEU A 40 -1.14 0.38 -1.33
C LEU A 40 -0.34 -0.23 -0.18
N HIS A 41 -0.89 -1.27 0.42
CA HIS A 41 -0.26 -2.02 1.52
C HIS A 41 0.04 -3.44 1.09
N PHE A 42 1.24 -3.92 1.40
CA PHE A 42 1.61 -5.33 1.24
C PHE A 42 1.93 -5.93 2.60
N ILE A 43 1.16 -6.94 3.01
CA ILE A 43 1.30 -7.59 4.32
C ILE A 43 2.43 -8.60 4.26
N THR A 44 3.45 -8.43 5.09
CA THR A 44 4.63 -9.30 5.13
C THR A 44 4.49 -10.43 6.12
N LYS A 45 3.77 -10.20 7.21
CA LYS A 45 3.50 -11.21 8.25
C LYS A 45 2.27 -10.80 9.04
N GLY A 46 1.69 -11.79 9.75
CA GLY A 46 0.51 -11.55 10.57
C GLY A 46 -0.75 -11.42 9.77
N LYS A 47 -1.78 -10.89 10.41
CA LYS A 47 -3.11 -10.75 9.82
C LYS A 47 -3.87 -9.58 10.42
N GLY A 48 -4.99 -9.25 9.80
CA GLY A 48 -5.86 -8.18 10.25
C GLY A 48 -7.15 -8.12 9.46
N VAL A 49 -7.91 -7.06 9.68
CA VAL A 49 -9.21 -6.85 9.04
C VAL A 49 -9.23 -5.50 8.35
N PHE A 50 -9.68 -5.50 7.11
CA PHE A 50 -9.83 -4.31 6.28
C PHE A 50 -11.30 -4.08 5.98
N HIS A 51 -11.77 -2.86 6.24
CA HIS A 51 -13.17 -2.47 6.00
C HIS A 51 -13.24 -1.49 4.83
N ILE A 52 -13.93 -1.89 3.78
CA ILE A 52 -14.16 -1.10 2.59
C ILE A 52 -15.51 -1.48 1.97
N ASN A 53 -16.22 -0.50 1.42
CA ASN A 53 -17.51 -0.73 0.73
C ASN A 53 -18.51 -1.50 1.60
N LYS A 54 -18.54 -1.19 2.91
CA LYS A 54 -19.40 -1.85 3.91
C LYS A 54 -19.12 -3.34 4.06
N LYS A 55 -17.93 -3.79 3.69
CA LYS A 55 -17.50 -5.18 3.82
C LYS A 55 -16.33 -5.27 4.78
N GLU A 56 -16.27 -6.38 5.49
CA GLU A 56 -15.17 -6.74 6.38
C GLU A 56 -14.37 -7.84 5.72
N ILE A 57 -13.08 -7.59 5.48
CA ILE A 57 -12.22 -8.49 4.73
C ILE A 57 -11.05 -8.90 5.60
N HIS A 58 -10.91 -10.21 5.82
CA HIS A 58 -9.80 -10.78 6.57
C HIS A 58 -8.62 -11.03 5.65
N LEU A 59 -7.49 -10.40 5.96
CA LEU A 59 -6.28 -10.46 5.16
C LEU A 59 -5.11 -10.92 6.00
N GLU A 60 -4.12 -11.54 5.36
CA GLU A 60 -2.94 -12.10 6.03
C GLU A 60 -1.69 -11.92 5.18
N ALA A 61 -0.54 -12.36 5.71
CA ALA A 61 0.74 -12.27 5.03
C ALA A 61 0.65 -12.72 3.57
N GLY A 62 1.17 -11.90 2.66
CA GLY A 62 1.10 -12.11 1.22
C GLY A 62 -0.03 -11.39 0.53
N ASP A 63 -1.03 -10.91 1.27
CA ASP A 63 -2.16 -10.19 0.71
C ASP A 63 -1.84 -8.70 0.56
N LEU A 64 -2.57 -8.06 -0.35
CA LEU A 64 -2.50 -6.62 -0.60
C LEU A 64 -3.82 -5.96 -0.27
N PHE A 65 -3.79 -4.74 0.25
CA PHE A 65 -4.98 -3.92 0.33
C PHE A 65 -4.70 -2.48 -0.10
N LEU A 66 -5.71 -1.85 -0.66
CA LEU A 66 -5.63 -0.51 -1.21
C LEU A 66 -6.58 0.42 -0.47
N LEU A 67 -6.06 1.55 0.00
CA LEU A 67 -6.88 2.67 0.42
C LEU A 67 -7.14 3.52 -0.83
N PRO A 68 -8.35 3.43 -1.42
CA PRO A 68 -8.61 4.17 -2.65
C PRO A 68 -8.78 5.66 -2.37
N LYS A 69 -8.52 6.44 -3.38
CA LYS A 69 -8.73 7.89 -3.30
C LYS A 69 -10.20 8.20 -3.02
N ASN A 70 -10.45 9.09 -2.06
CA ASN A 70 -11.78 9.63 -1.76
C ASN A 70 -12.81 8.62 -1.25
N LYS A 71 -12.38 7.49 -0.72
CA LYS A 71 -13.28 6.54 -0.07
C LYS A 71 -12.94 6.38 1.40
N VAL A 72 -13.95 6.17 2.23
CA VAL A 72 -13.76 5.90 3.65
C VAL A 72 -13.26 4.46 3.82
N THR A 73 -12.15 4.30 4.53
CA THR A 73 -11.56 3.00 4.84
C THR A 73 -11.16 2.94 6.30
N TYR A 74 -11.08 1.72 6.82
CA TYR A 74 -10.67 1.43 8.17
C TYR A 74 -9.97 0.08 8.18
N TYR A 75 -8.89 -0.05 8.96
CA TYR A 75 -8.23 -1.34 9.10
C TYR A 75 -7.68 -1.52 10.51
N GLN A 76 -7.58 -2.77 10.93
CA GLN A 76 -7.14 -3.12 12.29
C GLN A 76 -6.31 -4.40 12.27
N ALA A 77 -5.15 -4.34 12.91
CA ALA A 77 -4.30 -5.50 13.13
C ALA A 77 -4.95 -6.47 14.11
N ASP A 78 -4.67 -7.76 13.94
CA ASP A 78 -5.22 -8.81 14.78
C ASP A 78 -4.82 -8.65 16.25
N ALA A 79 -5.65 -9.18 17.15
CA ALA A 79 -5.42 -9.12 18.59
C ALA A 79 -4.28 -10.03 19.07
N GLU A 80 -3.97 -11.10 18.30
CA GLU A 80 -2.96 -12.09 18.68
C GLU A 80 -1.79 -12.17 17.72
N ASP A 81 -2.05 -11.99 16.42
CA ASP A 81 -1.05 -12.07 15.36
C ASP A 81 -1.12 -10.82 14.48
N PRO A 82 -0.75 -9.64 15.01
CA PRO A 82 -0.88 -8.39 14.29
C PRO A 82 0.02 -8.35 13.06
N TRP A 83 -0.49 -7.74 12.00
CA TRP A 83 0.25 -7.65 10.76
C TRP A 83 1.40 -6.65 10.78
N SER A 84 2.38 -6.92 9.93
CA SER A 84 3.39 -5.98 9.51
C SER A 84 3.21 -5.73 8.02
N TYR A 85 3.46 -4.53 7.54
CA TYR A 85 3.26 -4.21 6.14
C TYR A 85 4.19 -3.11 5.63
N TYR A 86 4.45 -3.16 4.33
CA TYR A 86 4.95 -2.03 3.58
C TYR A 86 3.77 -1.24 3.05
N TRP A 87 3.90 0.08 2.93
CA TRP A 87 2.92 0.90 2.23
C TRP A 87 3.61 1.91 1.33
N ILE A 88 2.91 2.26 0.25
CA ILE A 88 3.29 3.37 -0.63
C ILE A 88 2.07 4.21 -0.92
N GLY A 89 2.22 5.52 -0.88
CA GLY A 89 1.20 6.48 -1.31
C GLY A 89 1.55 6.99 -2.69
N ILE A 90 0.64 6.84 -3.63
CA ILE A 90 0.86 7.19 -5.03
C ILE A 90 -0.28 8.04 -5.57
N SER A 91 0.05 8.91 -6.51
CA SER A 91 -0.92 9.80 -7.15
C SER A 91 -0.50 10.12 -8.58
N GLY A 92 -1.36 10.85 -9.28
CA GLY A 92 -1.11 11.28 -10.64
C GLY A 92 -2.16 10.74 -11.61
N THR A 93 -2.24 11.37 -12.77
CA THR A 93 -3.23 11.03 -13.80
C THR A 93 -3.05 9.60 -14.33
N LYS A 94 -1.80 9.17 -14.48
CA LYS A 94 -1.50 7.81 -14.95
C LYS A 94 -1.97 6.76 -13.94
N VAL A 95 -1.79 7.03 -12.65
CA VAL A 95 -2.25 6.13 -11.58
C VAL A 95 -3.77 6.05 -11.58
N SER A 96 -4.45 7.20 -11.66
CA SER A 96 -5.91 7.24 -11.68
C SER A 96 -6.48 6.48 -12.88
N ASP A 97 -5.88 6.63 -14.06
CA ASP A 97 -6.32 5.92 -15.26
C ASP A 97 -6.12 4.41 -15.13
N PHE A 98 -4.97 4.00 -14.59
CA PHE A 98 -4.70 2.58 -14.35
C PHE A 98 -5.68 1.98 -13.33
N MET A 99 -5.92 2.67 -12.23
CA MET A 99 -6.81 2.20 -11.17
C MET A 99 -8.25 2.05 -11.63
N ARG A 100 -8.71 2.91 -12.55
CA ARG A 100 -10.09 2.91 -13.05
C ARG A 100 -10.54 1.53 -13.53
N PHE A 101 -9.61 0.76 -14.11
CA PHE A 101 -9.91 -0.55 -14.69
C PHE A 101 -9.30 -1.72 -13.92
N SER A 102 -8.74 -1.48 -12.75
CA SER A 102 -8.06 -2.53 -12.00
C SER A 102 -9.00 -3.25 -11.03
N THR A 103 -8.82 -4.57 -10.91
CA THR A 103 -9.51 -5.39 -9.92
C THR A 103 -9.17 -4.93 -8.50
N LEU A 104 -7.93 -4.50 -8.30
CA LEU A 104 -7.47 -3.99 -7.01
C LEU A 104 -8.30 -2.77 -6.58
N HIS A 105 -8.55 -1.85 -7.48
CA HIS A 105 -9.37 -0.66 -7.18
C HIS A 105 -10.84 -1.04 -6.95
N GLU A 106 -11.36 -1.96 -7.75
CA GLU A 106 -12.75 -2.41 -7.65
C GLU A 106 -13.03 -3.07 -6.30
N LYS A 107 -12.18 -4.01 -5.90
CA LYS A 107 -12.35 -4.78 -4.65
C LYS A 107 -11.74 -4.09 -3.44
N GLY A 108 -10.63 -3.39 -3.63
CA GLY A 108 -9.82 -2.81 -2.56
C GLY A 108 -8.77 -3.76 -2.00
N PHE A 109 -8.68 -4.99 -2.51
CA PHE A 109 -7.69 -5.96 -2.04
C PHE A 109 -7.40 -7.02 -3.12
N LEU A 110 -6.24 -7.68 -2.96
CA LEU A 110 -5.87 -8.86 -3.74
C LEU A 110 -5.30 -9.90 -2.79
N LYS A 111 -5.81 -11.13 -2.88
CA LYS A 111 -5.31 -12.23 -2.06
C LYS A 111 -4.26 -13.04 -2.81
N LYS A 112 -3.23 -13.49 -2.06
CA LYS A 112 -2.17 -14.34 -2.61
C LYS A 112 -2.70 -15.63 -3.23
N THR A 113 -3.87 -16.09 -2.81
CA THR A 113 -4.50 -17.31 -3.32
C THR A 113 -5.16 -17.09 -4.69
N GLU A 114 -5.41 -15.84 -5.07
CA GLU A 114 -6.10 -15.49 -6.32
C GLU A 114 -5.12 -15.03 -7.41
N VAL A 115 -4.08 -14.30 -7.01
CA VAL A 115 -3.07 -13.75 -7.92
C VAL A 115 -1.68 -13.85 -7.30
N ASP A 116 -0.64 -13.75 -8.14
CA ASP A 116 0.74 -13.70 -7.67
C ASP A 116 1.04 -12.30 -7.11
N THR A 117 0.94 -12.18 -5.80
CA THR A 117 1.21 -10.92 -5.09
C THR A 117 2.67 -10.73 -4.73
N ASP A 118 3.48 -11.80 -4.74
CA ASP A 118 4.87 -11.74 -4.28
C ASP A 118 5.70 -10.77 -5.09
N ARG A 119 5.48 -10.71 -6.40
CA ARG A 119 6.22 -9.80 -7.28
C ARG A 119 5.95 -8.34 -6.91
N ILE A 120 4.71 -8.00 -6.65
CA ILE A 120 4.32 -6.65 -6.23
C ILE A 120 4.97 -6.33 -4.88
N GLY A 121 4.89 -7.27 -3.94
CA GLY A 121 5.52 -7.13 -2.63
C GLY A 121 7.01 -6.90 -2.71
N GLN A 122 7.71 -7.63 -3.57
CA GLN A 122 9.15 -7.46 -3.78
C GLN A 122 9.49 -6.06 -4.32
N PHE A 123 8.72 -5.55 -5.26
CA PHE A 123 8.93 -4.20 -5.78
C PHE A 123 8.67 -3.14 -4.72
N MET A 124 7.64 -3.31 -3.90
CA MET A 124 7.34 -2.40 -2.80
C MET A 124 8.48 -2.40 -1.76
N GLU A 125 8.96 -3.58 -1.40
CA GLU A 125 10.09 -3.73 -0.49
C GLU A 125 11.33 -3.03 -1.02
N GLN A 126 11.67 -3.24 -2.28
CA GLN A 126 12.80 -2.59 -2.92
C GLN A 126 12.63 -1.07 -2.96
N LEU A 127 11.44 -0.61 -3.30
CA LEU A 127 11.16 0.82 -3.36
C LEU A 127 11.37 1.50 -2.01
N VAL A 128 10.85 0.89 -0.94
CA VAL A 128 10.98 1.43 0.43
C VAL A 128 12.43 1.40 0.89
N HIS A 129 13.09 0.25 0.82
CA HIS A 129 14.45 0.11 1.34
C HIS A 129 15.49 0.92 0.56
N LYS A 130 15.42 0.91 -0.76
CA LYS A 130 16.36 1.66 -1.57
C LYS A 130 16.14 3.16 -1.50
N SER A 131 14.90 3.60 -1.45
CA SER A 131 14.58 5.02 -1.28
C SER A 131 15.08 5.55 0.06
N GLU A 132 14.93 4.76 1.12
CA GLU A 132 15.39 5.14 2.46
C GLU A 132 16.92 5.12 2.56
N ALA A 133 17.56 4.09 2.02
CA ALA A 133 19.00 3.89 2.20
C ALA A 133 19.86 4.77 1.30
N SER A 134 19.44 5.02 0.07
CA SER A 134 20.32 5.61 -0.95
C SER A 134 19.90 6.99 -1.43
N LYS A 135 18.79 7.54 -0.91
CA LYS A 135 18.26 8.84 -1.37
C LYS A 135 18.16 8.89 -2.89
N MET A 136 17.53 7.89 -3.48
CA MET A 136 17.43 7.69 -4.91
C MET A 136 16.87 8.90 -5.66
N THR A 137 17.25 9.03 -6.94
CA THR A 137 16.69 10.05 -7.80
C THR A 137 15.22 9.75 -8.08
N SER A 138 14.45 10.81 -8.38
CA SER A 138 13.03 10.67 -8.77
C SER A 138 12.87 9.72 -9.95
N HIS A 139 13.80 9.76 -10.91
CA HIS A 139 13.75 8.90 -12.09
C HIS A 139 13.79 7.41 -11.72
N TYR A 140 14.70 7.02 -10.84
CA TYR A 140 14.83 5.63 -10.41
C TYR A 140 13.59 5.17 -9.62
N GLN A 141 13.07 6.03 -8.75
CA GLN A 141 11.86 5.73 -7.99
C GLN A 141 10.66 5.51 -8.91
N LEU A 142 10.52 6.33 -9.95
CA LEU A 142 9.47 6.16 -10.94
C LEU A 142 9.62 4.86 -11.72
N HIS A 143 10.87 4.47 -12.03
CA HIS A 143 11.13 3.20 -12.68
C HIS A 143 10.66 2.02 -11.82
N LEU A 144 11.01 1.99 -10.54
CA LEU A 144 10.56 0.95 -9.63
C LEU A 144 9.04 0.94 -9.48
N LEU A 145 8.44 2.12 -9.33
CA LEU A 145 7.00 2.26 -9.17
C LEU A 145 6.26 1.74 -10.41
N SER A 146 6.78 1.99 -11.60
CA SER A 146 6.16 1.53 -12.84
C SER A 146 6.15 0.01 -13.01
N GLN A 147 6.97 -0.72 -12.24
CA GLN A 147 7.01 -2.17 -12.26
C GLN A 147 5.87 -2.82 -11.46
N ILE A 148 5.24 -2.06 -10.60
CA ILE A 148 4.11 -2.56 -9.78
C ILE A 148 2.84 -2.59 -10.59
#